data_f1c717da12a2a6a766462375094f07fe
#
_entry.id   f1c717da12a2a6a766462375094f07fe
#
_cell.length_a   1.000
_cell.length_b   1.000
_cell.length_c   1.000
_cell.angle_alpha   90.00
_cell.angle_beta   90.00
_cell.angle_gamma   90.00
#
_symmetry.space_group_name_H-M   'P 1'
#
loop_
_entity.id
_entity.type
_entity.pdbx_description
1 polymer ?
#
loop_
_entity_poly.entity_id
_entity_poly.type
_entity_poly.pdbx_seq_one_letter_code
_entity_poly.pdbx_strand_id
1 'polypeptide(L)'
;MKSIIAIGALFLLVGLFLFSFSCVDDDDDDNDDNDDNDDDAADDDDNDDDAADDDATDDDDDDDTVPGDTWTDAASGLTWEVTPLNDYRDLDGAKDYCQNLTLAGGGWRLPTITELRTLIRDCAGTVTGGTCNVTDGCMELACMNDSCIGCDVWGGPGTGGAYWPPELAGAPGRYWSTTEVSDYADAAWCVDFNYGQVGHNETDYNNYLRCVRP
;
A
#
# COMPACT_ATOMS: atom_id res chain seq x y z
N MET A 1 39.21 47.23 31.29
CA MET A 1 37.92 47.65 30.82
C MET A 1 37.05 46.39 30.68
N LYS A 2 36.09 46.24 31.59
CA LYS A 2 35.19 45.03 31.64
C LYS A 2 33.90 45.41 30.97
N SER A 3 33.56 44.76 29.86
CA SER A 3 32.22 44.85 29.24
C SER A 3 31.33 43.72 29.75
N ILE A 4 30.26 44.09 30.38
CA ILE A 4 29.16 43.21 30.86
C ILE A 4 28.10 43.20 29.76
N ILE A 5 27.86 42.01 29.19
CA ILE A 5 26.74 41.79 28.26
C ILE A 5 25.57 41.21 29.05
N ALA A 6 24.48 41.94 29.14
CA ALA A 6 23.25 41.50 29.79
C ALA A 6 22.48 40.55 28.85
N ILE A 7 22.13 39.36 29.38
CA ILE A 7 21.28 38.39 28.71
C ILE A 7 19.85 38.69 29.14
N GLY A 8 19.03 39.17 28.19
CA GLY A 8 17.58 39.34 28.36
C GLY A 8 16.87 37.99 28.17
N ALA A 9 16.22 37.51 29.21
CA ALA A 9 15.34 36.34 29.15
C ALA A 9 13.99 36.76 28.61
N LEU A 10 13.62 36.23 27.44
CA LEU A 10 12.30 36.37 26.84
C LEU A 10 11.43 35.18 27.26
N PHE A 11 10.48 35.40 28.18
CA PHE A 11 9.47 34.42 28.53
C PHE A 11 8.38 34.40 27.45
N LEU A 12 8.27 33.29 26.73
CA LEU A 12 7.17 32.99 25.81
C LEU A 12 6.12 32.19 26.59
N LEU A 13 4.97 32.81 26.83
CA LEU A 13 3.78 32.19 27.38
C LEU A 13 3.15 31.28 26.31
N VAL A 14 3.25 29.96 26.52
CA VAL A 14 2.52 28.97 25.74
C VAL A 14 1.11 28.85 26.32
N GLY A 15 0.13 29.38 25.60
CA GLY A 15 -1.28 29.20 25.90
C GLY A 15 -1.74 27.77 25.59
N LEU A 16 -2.14 27.07 26.62
CA LEU A 16 -2.73 25.72 26.54
C LEU A 16 -4.21 25.87 26.15
N PHE A 17 -4.54 25.60 24.87
CA PHE A 17 -5.94 25.44 24.45
C PHE A 17 -6.36 23.98 24.63
N LEU A 18 -7.13 23.74 25.68
CA LEU A 18 -7.88 22.50 25.86
C LEU A 18 -9.17 22.58 25.03
N PHE A 19 -9.22 21.85 23.95
CA PHE A 19 -10.48 21.57 23.26
C PHE A 19 -11.08 20.31 23.86
N SER A 20 -12.12 20.50 24.68
CA SER A 20 -13.02 19.42 25.08
C SER A 20 -14.00 19.15 23.95
N PHE A 21 -13.93 17.99 23.32
CA PHE A 21 -15.00 17.47 22.47
C PHE A 21 -15.89 16.59 23.35
N SER A 22 -17.11 17.05 23.56
CA SER A 22 -18.22 16.25 24.10
C SER A 22 -18.78 15.43 22.95
N CYS A 23 -18.80 14.11 23.12
CA CYS A 23 -19.66 13.23 22.35
C CYS A 23 -21.10 13.43 22.83
N VAL A 24 -21.98 13.73 21.92
CA VAL A 24 -23.43 13.67 22.12
C VAL A 24 -23.88 12.35 21.52
N ASP A 25 -24.39 11.48 22.38
CA ASP A 25 -25.14 10.29 22.01
C ASP A 25 -26.53 10.75 21.61
N ASP A 26 -26.94 10.47 20.41
CA ASP A 26 -28.35 10.53 20.01
C ASP A 26 -28.81 9.10 19.72
N ASP A 27 -29.43 8.51 20.73
CA ASP A 27 -30.32 7.38 20.60
C ASP A 27 -31.66 7.90 20.05
N ASP A 28 -32.07 7.43 18.91
CA ASP A 28 -33.47 7.46 18.52
C ASP A 28 -33.87 6.10 17.93
N ASP A 29 -34.50 5.33 18.81
CA ASP A 29 -35.44 4.26 18.49
C ASP A 29 -36.62 4.85 17.73
N ASP A 30 -36.98 4.26 16.61
CA ASP A 30 -38.39 4.19 16.21
C ASP A 30 -38.66 2.91 15.42
N ASN A 31 -39.38 2.02 16.14
CA ASN A 31 -40.24 1.00 15.57
C ASN A 31 -41.33 1.63 14.72
N ASP A 32 -41.62 1.03 13.60
CA ASP A 32 -43.00 0.91 13.15
C ASP A 32 -43.20 -0.34 12.29
N ASP A 33 -43.95 -1.24 12.89
CA ASP A 33 -44.73 -2.31 12.29
C ASP A 33 -45.74 -1.74 11.28
N ASN A 34 -45.99 -2.49 10.22
CA ASN A 34 -47.33 -2.80 9.66
C ASN A 34 -47.13 -3.58 8.38
N ASP A 35 -47.49 -4.84 8.42
CA ASP A 35 -48.82 -5.44 8.19
C ASP A 35 -49.30 -5.49 6.71
N ASP A 36 -49.45 -6.75 6.36
CA ASP A 36 -50.55 -7.35 5.61
C ASP A 36 -50.93 -6.85 4.19
N ASN A 37 -50.87 -7.76 3.27
CA ASN A 37 -52.03 -8.43 2.61
C ASN A 37 -51.54 -9.15 1.39
N ASP A 38 -51.70 -10.46 1.40
CA ASP A 38 -52.73 -11.28 0.78
C ASP A 38 -53.14 -10.84 -0.64
N ASP A 39 -53.05 -11.78 -1.50
CA ASP A 39 -54.04 -12.48 -2.31
C ASP A 39 -53.59 -12.81 -3.72
N ASP A 40 -53.63 -14.13 -3.92
CA ASP A 40 -54.22 -14.86 -5.05
C ASP A 40 -53.99 -14.43 -6.50
N ALA A 41 -53.46 -15.36 -7.24
CA ALA A 41 -54.21 -16.14 -8.21
C ALA A 41 -53.29 -16.93 -9.13
N ALA A 42 -53.61 -18.18 -9.21
CA ALA A 42 -53.17 -19.10 -10.22
C ALA A 42 -53.56 -18.62 -11.62
N ASP A 43 -52.73 -18.92 -12.59
CA ASP A 43 -53.21 -19.49 -13.84
C ASP A 43 -52.06 -20.24 -14.54
N ASP A 44 -52.38 -21.46 -14.86
CA ASP A 44 -51.75 -22.38 -15.77
C ASP A 44 -51.51 -21.75 -17.14
N ASP A 45 -50.43 -22.08 -17.80
CA ASP A 45 -50.53 -22.63 -19.14
C ASP A 45 -49.19 -23.24 -19.60
N ASP A 46 -49.28 -24.50 -19.88
CA ASP A 46 -48.36 -25.34 -20.62
C ASP A 46 -47.89 -24.70 -21.92
N ASN A 47 -46.63 -24.79 -22.24
CA ASN A 47 -46.20 -25.17 -23.57
C ASN A 47 -44.78 -25.74 -23.54
N ASP A 48 -44.77 -27.02 -23.76
CA ASP A 48 -43.65 -27.76 -24.34
C ASP A 48 -43.20 -27.08 -25.63
N ASP A 49 -41.89 -26.93 -25.77
CA ASP A 49 -41.27 -27.30 -27.05
C ASP A 49 -39.76 -27.49 -26.85
N ASP A 50 -39.37 -28.72 -27.13
CA ASP A 50 -38.05 -29.23 -27.34
C ASP A 50 -37.20 -28.33 -28.26
N ALA A 51 -36.04 -27.93 -27.79
CA ALA A 51 -34.86 -27.82 -28.63
C ALA A 51 -33.63 -28.14 -27.82
N ALA A 52 -33.16 -29.36 -27.98
CA ALA A 52 -31.82 -29.74 -27.67
C ALA A 52 -30.85 -28.84 -28.44
N ASP A 53 -30.03 -28.08 -27.77
CA ASP A 53 -28.74 -27.68 -28.27
C ASP A 53 -27.71 -28.04 -27.22
N ASP A 54 -27.16 -29.25 -27.41
CA ASP A 54 -25.85 -29.67 -26.97
C ASP A 54 -24.83 -28.77 -27.65
N ASP A 55 -24.25 -27.85 -26.93
CA ASP A 55 -22.87 -27.44 -27.10
C ASP A 55 -22.41 -26.63 -25.88
N ALA A 56 -22.37 -27.31 -24.73
CA ALA A 56 -21.60 -26.81 -23.59
C ALA A 56 -20.18 -27.32 -23.74
N THR A 57 -19.39 -26.66 -24.56
CA THR A 57 -17.97 -26.60 -24.34
C THR A 57 -17.73 -25.40 -23.43
N ASP A 58 -18.10 -25.60 -22.15
CA ASP A 58 -17.57 -24.79 -21.05
C ASP A 58 -16.09 -25.15 -20.90
N ASP A 59 -15.30 -24.69 -21.84
CA ASP A 59 -13.87 -24.46 -21.59
C ASP A 59 -13.80 -23.30 -20.60
N ASP A 60 -14.06 -23.61 -19.33
CA ASP A 60 -13.69 -22.75 -18.21
C ASP A 60 -12.16 -22.65 -18.13
N ASP A 61 -11.56 -22.15 -19.17
CA ASP A 61 -10.28 -21.50 -19.11
C ASP A 61 -10.49 -20.19 -18.34
N ASP A 62 -10.65 -20.32 -17.01
CA ASP A 62 -10.51 -19.22 -16.06
C ASP A 62 -9.06 -18.71 -16.10
N ASP A 63 -8.58 -18.31 -17.30
CA ASP A 63 -7.52 -17.35 -17.47
C ASP A 63 -8.13 -15.96 -17.23
N ASP A 64 -8.61 -15.74 -16.01
CA ASP A 64 -9.10 -14.44 -15.53
C ASP A 64 -7.90 -13.48 -15.32
N THR A 65 -7.02 -13.42 -16.32
CA THR A 65 -6.06 -12.35 -16.46
C THR A 65 -6.81 -11.13 -16.97
N VAL A 66 -7.45 -10.42 -16.03
CA VAL A 66 -7.96 -9.08 -16.31
C VAL A 66 -6.78 -8.26 -16.85
N PRO A 67 -6.84 -7.76 -18.11
CA PRO A 67 -5.76 -6.95 -18.65
C PRO A 67 -5.58 -5.71 -17.78
N GLY A 68 -4.46 -5.64 -17.02
CA GLY A 68 -4.16 -4.54 -16.12
C GLY A 68 -3.79 -4.92 -14.69
N ASP A 69 -3.84 -6.20 -14.31
CA ASP A 69 -3.48 -6.61 -12.94
C ASP A 69 -1.97 -6.68 -12.71
N THR A 70 -1.18 -6.72 -13.78
CA THR A 70 0.28 -6.74 -13.75
C THR A 70 0.89 -5.68 -14.66
N TRP A 71 2.02 -5.12 -14.22
CA TRP A 71 2.80 -4.17 -15.00
C TRP A 71 4.28 -4.53 -14.97
N THR A 72 4.91 -4.57 -16.14
CA THR A 72 6.34 -4.83 -16.26
C THR A 72 7.08 -3.52 -16.43
N ASP A 73 7.98 -3.20 -15.48
CA ASP A 73 8.87 -2.07 -15.58
C ASP A 73 9.98 -2.37 -16.60
N ALA A 74 9.95 -1.69 -17.73
CA ALA A 74 10.92 -1.90 -18.79
C ALA A 74 12.38 -1.60 -18.38
N ALA A 75 12.58 -0.78 -17.35
CA ALA A 75 13.92 -0.41 -16.89
C ALA A 75 14.57 -1.50 -16.04
N SER A 76 13.79 -2.14 -15.17
CA SER A 76 14.27 -3.23 -14.28
C SER A 76 14.00 -4.62 -14.84
N GLY A 77 13.05 -4.78 -15.76
CA GLY A 77 12.55 -6.06 -16.23
C GLY A 77 11.66 -6.79 -15.24
N LEU A 78 11.35 -6.17 -14.11
CA LEU A 78 10.51 -6.74 -13.06
C LEU A 78 9.04 -6.55 -13.38
N THR A 79 8.22 -7.56 -13.08
CA THR A 79 6.77 -7.51 -13.20
C THR A 79 6.15 -7.30 -11.82
N TRP A 80 5.28 -6.32 -11.70
CA TRP A 80 4.67 -5.86 -10.46
C TRP A 80 3.17 -6.10 -10.46
N GLU A 81 2.63 -6.42 -9.30
CA GLU A 81 1.20 -6.36 -9.02
C GLU A 81 0.72 -4.91 -9.14
N VAL A 82 -0.27 -4.62 -10.02
CA VAL A 82 -0.77 -3.25 -10.23
C VAL A 82 -1.62 -2.77 -9.06
N THR A 83 -2.58 -3.60 -8.66
CA THR A 83 -3.53 -3.28 -7.57
C THR A 83 -3.28 -4.23 -6.40
N PRO A 84 -2.39 -3.88 -5.46
CA PRO A 84 -2.13 -4.73 -4.31
C PRO A 84 -3.32 -4.76 -3.37
N LEU A 85 -3.34 -5.77 -2.50
CA LEU A 85 -4.28 -5.82 -1.39
C LEU A 85 -4.19 -4.51 -0.61
N ASN A 86 -5.33 -3.81 -0.49
CA ASN A 86 -5.41 -2.57 0.30
C ASN A 86 -5.56 -2.91 1.79
N ASP A 87 -4.58 -3.63 2.32
CA ASP A 87 -4.52 -4.13 3.68
C ASP A 87 -3.09 -3.95 4.23
N TYR A 88 -3.00 -3.85 5.53
CA TYR A 88 -1.75 -3.72 6.25
C TYR A 88 -1.39 -5.08 6.86
N ARG A 89 -0.14 -5.50 6.70
CA ARG A 89 0.38 -6.75 7.27
C ARG A 89 1.73 -6.52 7.91
N ASP A 90 2.02 -7.32 8.93
CA ASP A 90 3.38 -7.50 9.40
C ASP A 90 4.26 -8.12 8.30
N LEU A 91 5.55 -8.16 8.51
CA LEU A 91 6.48 -8.60 7.48
C LEU A 91 6.24 -10.05 7.04
N ASP A 92 5.95 -10.95 7.97
CA ASP A 92 5.74 -12.36 7.66
C ASP A 92 4.41 -12.55 6.92
N GLY A 93 3.35 -11.89 7.35
CA GLY A 93 2.08 -11.88 6.62
C GLY A 93 2.19 -11.29 5.22
N ALA A 94 3.07 -10.30 5.00
CA ALA A 94 3.34 -9.74 3.68
C ALA A 94 4.10 -10.73 2.78
N LYS A 95 5.10 -11.44 3.33
CA LYS A 95 5.83 -12.52 2.61
C LYS A 95 4.87 -13.64 2.21
N ASP A 96 4.04 -14.09 3.16
CA ASP A 96 3.08 -15.18 2.94
C ASP A 96 2.04 -14.82 1.87
N TYR A 97 1.52 -13.60 1.89
CA TYR A 97 0.60 -13.14 0.86
C TYR A 97 1.21 -13.25 -0.54
N CYS A 98 2.39 -12.66 -0.74
CA CYS A 98 3.02 -12.67 -2.05
C CYS A 98 3.38 -14.09 -2.52
N GLN A 99 3.83 -14.98 -1.62
CA GLN A 99 4.15 -16.37 -1.97
C GLN A 99 2.92 -17.17 -2.41
N ASN A 100 1.75 -16.82 -1.89
CA ASN A 100 0.49 -17.50 -2.20
C ASN A 100 -0.33 -16.80 -3.29
N LEU A 101 0.16 -15.67 -3.83
CA LEU A 101 -0.53 -14.95 -4.89
C LEU A 101 -0.47 -15.75 -6.19
N THR A 102 -1.66 -16.09 -6.73
CA THR A 102 -1.80 -16.89 -7.95
C THR A 102 -1.94 -16.05 -9.23
N LEU A 103 -2.03 -14.73 -9.08
CA LEU A 103 -2.19 -13.78 -10.18
C LEU A 103 -1.24 -14.10 -11.36
N ALA A 104 -1.79 -14.16 -12.56
CA ALA A 104 -1.06 -14.43 -13.81
C ALA A 104 -0.10 -15.65 -13.72
N GLY A 105 -0.55 -16.74 -13.10
CA GLY A 105 0.21 -17.99 -12.99
C GLY A 105 1.15 -18.08 -11.80
N GLY A 106 1.16 -17.13 -10.87
CA GLY A 106 1.95 -17.20 -9.64
C GLY A 106 3.41 -16.78 -9.81
N GLY A 107 4.28 -17.29 -8.91
CA GLY A 107 5.70 -16.96 -8.90
C GLY A 107 6.04 -15.62 -8.25
N TRP A 108 5.11 -15.07 -7.48
CA TRP A 108 5.25 -13.81 -6.80
C TRP A 108 6.03 -13.92 -5.49
N ARG A 109 6.63 -12.83 -5.10
CA ARG A 109 7.31 -12.66 -3.82
C ARG A 109 7.30 -11.20 -3.38
N LEU A 110 7.55 -10.95 -2.12
CA LEU A 110 7.82 -9.60 -1.63
C LEU A 110 9.17 -9.10 -2.24
N PRO A 111 9.28 -7.82 -2.67
CA PRO A 111 10.51 -7.29 -3.25
C PRO A 111 11.64 -7.14 -2.22
N THR A 112 12.87 -7.11 -2.68
CA THR A 112 14.00 -6.58 -1.90
C THR A 112 13.92 -5.05 -1.83
N ILE A 113 14.72 -4.42 -0.95
CA ILE A 113 14.75 -2.95 -0.89
C ILE A 113 15.28 -2.33 -2.18
N THR A 114 16.25 -2.96 -2.82
CA THR A 114 16.78 -2.47 -4.11
C THR A 114 15.72 -2.54 -5.19
N GLU A 115 14.96 -3.62 -5.26
CA GLU A 115 13.85 -3.77 -6.20
C GLU A 115 12.72 -2.77 -5.92
N LEU A 116 12.30 -2.64 -4.65
CA LEU A 116 11.23 -1.72 -4.29
C LEU A 116 11.58 -0.27 -4.64
N ARG A 117 12.84 0.13 -4.49
CA ARG A 117 13.35 1.44 -4.90
C ARG A 117 13.30 1.67 -6.41
N THR A 118 13.25 0.62 -7.24
CA THR A 118 13.05 0.81 -8.69
C THR A 118 11.71 1.43 -9.02
N LEU A 119 10.75 1.37 -8.11
CA LEU A 119 9.45 2.03 -8.26
C LEU A 119 9.48 3.53 -7.93
N ILE A 120 10.49 4.03 -7.20
CA ILE A 120 10.52 5.45 -6.84
C ILE A 120 10.71 6.29 -8.11
N ARG A 121 9.87 7.30 -8.30
CA ARG A 121 9.89 8.28 -9.40
C ARG A 121 9.97 9.69 -8.84
N ASP A 122 10.66 10.58 -9.56
CA ASP A 122 10.71 12.04 -9.29
C ASP A 122 11.24 12.44 -7.90
N CYS A 123 11.97 11.55 -7.21
CA CYS A 123 12.64 11.86 -5.96
C CYS A 123 14.14 11.53 -6.07
N ALA A 124 14.94 12.49 -6.53
CA ALA A 124 16.33 12.31 -6.96
C ALA A 124 17.26 11.68 -5.91
N GLY A 125 16.98 11.89 -4.61
CA GLY A 125 17.78 11.32 -3.53
C GLY A 125 17.58 9.81 -3.36
N THR A 126 16.37 9.32 -3.58
CA THR A 126 15.94 7.96 -3.21
C THR A 126 15.70 7.03 -4.39
N VAL A 127 15.59 7.54 -5.63
CA VAL A 127 15.54 6.70 -6.83
C VAL A 127 16.73 5.73 -6.89
N THR A 128 16.61 4.67 -7.66
CA THR A 128 17.75 3.78 -7.93
C THR A 128 18.92 4.58 -8.52
N GLY A 129 20.10 4.46 -7.91
CA GLY A 129 21.29 5.24 -8.28
C GLY A 129 21.32 6.66 -7.69
N GLY A 130 20.33 7.07 -6.91
CA GLY A 130 20.33 8.30 -6.12
C GLY A 130 21.33 8.22 -4.93
N THR A 131 21.39 9.30 -4.15
CA THR A 131 22.38 9.46 -3.07
C THR A 131 22.03 8.79 -1.74
N CYS A 132 20.82 8.21 -1.59
CA CYS A 132 20.47 7.30 -0.49
C CYS A 132 21.19 5.97 -0.68
N ASN A 133 22.01 5.57 0.30
CA ASN A 133 22.90 4.41 0.19
C ASN A 133 22.24 3.06 0.50
N VAL A 134 21.01 3.04 1.02
CA VAL A 134 20.31 1.80 1.39
C VAL A 134 20.02 0.96 0.15
N THR A 135 20.61 -0.24 0.10
CA THR A 135 20.45 -1.24 -0.97
C THR A 135 20.62 -2.63 -0.37
N ASP A 136 20.40 -3.69 -1.15
CA ASP A 136 20.69 -5.06 -0.72
C ASP A 136 22.19 -5.30 -0.44
N GLY A 137 23.08 -4.41 -0.92
CA GLY A 137 24.51 -4.42 -0.62
C GLY A 137 24.90 -3.53 0.55
N CYS A 138 23.99 -2.71 1.09
CA CYS A 138 24.21 -1.83 2.25
C CYS A 138 22.93 -1.81 3.09
N MET A 139 22.87 -2.70 4.10
CA MET A 139 21.67 -3.00 4.88
C MET A 139 21.75 -2.53 6.34
N GLU A 140 22.89 -1.95 6.76
CA GLU A 140 23.09 -1.42 8.10
C GLU A 140 22.38 -0.06 8.26
N LEU A 141 22.01 0.32 9.48
CA LEU A 141 21.45 1.64 9.77
C LEU A 141 22.35 2.78 9.29
N ALA A 142 23.66 2.59 9.31
CA ALA A 142 24.64 3.57 8.82
C ALA A 142 24.52 3.85 7.31
N CYS A 143 23.86 2.99 6.53
CA CYS A 143 23.56 3.24 5.11
C CYS A 143 22.47 4.29 4.91
N MET A 144 21.62 4.52 5.91
CA MET A 144 20.61 5.56 5.88
C MET A 144 21.26 6.93 6.14
N ASN A 145 21.15 7.82 5.18
CA ASN A 145 21.65 9.20 5.26
C ASN A 145 20.50 10.18 4.98
N ASP A 146 20.81 11.50 5.05
CA ASP A 146 19.81 12.56 4.84
C ASP A 146 19.10 12.48 3.48
N SER A 147 19.74 11.89 2.47
CA SER A 147 19.10 11.71 1.16
C SER A 147 18.02 10.63 1.15
N CYS A 148 17.94 9.78 2.18
CA CYS A 148 16.92 8.76 2.30
C CYS A 148 15.59 9.31 2.83
N ILE A 149 15.57 10.55 3.37
CA ILE A 149 14.37 11.19 3.95
C ILE A 149 13.25 11.35 2.92
N GLY A 150 13.59 11.38 1.62
CA GLY A 150 12.62 11.53 0.55
C GLY A 150 12.45 12.97 0.09
N CYS A 151 11.28 13.26 -0.46
CA CYS A 151 10.92 14.51 -1.11
C CYS A 151 9.66 15.11 -0.47
N ASP A 152 9.09 16.16 -1.08
CA ASP A 152 7.86 16.78 -0.60
C ASP A 152 6.68 15.80 -0.66
N VAL A 153 5.79 15.85 0.34
CA VAL A 153 4.62 14.98 0.40
C VAL A 153 3.72 15.18 -0.83
N TRP A 154 3.24 14.06 -1.41
CA TRP A 154 2.32 14.05 -2.55
C TRP A 154 2.88 14.72 -3.84
N GLY A 155 4.19 14.74 -4.00
CA GLY A 155 4.86 15.36 -5.16
C GLY A 155 5.20 14.40 -6.30
N GLY A 156 4.86 13.10 -6.18
CA GLY A 156 5.16 12.08 -7.18
C GLY A 156 4.15 12.02 -8.34
N PRO A 157 4.50 11.29 -9.41
CA PRO A 157 3.70 11.21 -10.63
C PRO A 157 2.53 10.22 -10.56
N GLY A 158 2.51 9.35 -9.56
CA GLY A 158 1.48 8.33 -9.39
C GLY A 158 0.16 8.87 -8.87
N THR A 159 -0.86 8.03 -8.87
CA THR A 159 -2.19 8.36 -8.36
C THR A 159 -2.10 8.92 -6.94
N GLY A 160 -2.77 10.05 -6.69
CA GLY A 160 -2.75 10.72 -5.39
C GLY A 160 -1.41 11.38 -5.03
N GLY A 161 -0.51 11.58 -6.00
CA GLY A 161 0.80 12.19 -5.78
C GLY A 161 1.85 11.21 -5.21
N ALA A 162 1.59 9.92 -5.31
CA ALA A 162 2.55 8.90 -4.88
C ALA A 162 3.82 8.90 -5.75
N TYR A 163 4.96 8.60 -5.13
CA TYR A 163 6.26 8.55 -5.82
C TYR A 163 6.50 7.21 -6.53
N TRP A 164 5.53 6.74 -7.29
CA TRP A 164 5.63 5.55 -8.14
C TRP A 164 5.12 5.79 -9.55
N PRO A 165 5.31 4.84 -10.50
CA PRO A 165 4.79 4.94 -11.87
C PRO A 165 3.25 5.11 -11.89
N PRO A 166 2.71 5.94 -12.81
CA PRO A 166 1.27 6.16 -12.92
C PRO A 166 0.46 4.91 -13.28
N GLU A 167 1.12 3.87 -13.78
CA GLU A 167 0.53 2.56 -14.08
C GLU A 167 0.14 1.77 -12.83
N LEU A 168 0.72 2.12 -11.67
CA LEU A 168 0.45 1.44 -10.41
C LEU A 168 -0.70 2.10 -9.64
N ALA A 169 -1.60 1.27 -9.12
CA ALA A 169 -2.69 1.66 -8.26
C ALA A 169 -2.39 1.30 -6.79
N GLY A 170 -3.28 1.69 -5.90
CA GLY A 170 -3.21 1.40 -4.46
C GLY A 170 -3.09 2.65 -3.60
N ALA A 171 -3.10 2.47 -2.29
CA ALA A 171 -2.93 3.54 -1.32
C ALA A 171 -1.44 3.87 -1.17
N PRO A 172 -1.02 5.14 -1.32
CA PRO A 172 0.34 5.52 -1.02
C PRO A 172 0.59 5.40 0.50
N GLY A 173 1.81 4.99 0.85
CA GLY A 173 2.19 4.74 2.24
C GLY A 173 3.47 3.95 2.31
N ARG A 174 3.72 3.29 3.45
CA ARG A 174 4.90 2.44 3.65
C ARG A 174 4.64 1.04 3.12
N TYR A 175 5.55 0.59 2.27
CA TYR A 175 5.55 -0.74 1.66
C TYR A 175 6.76 -1.54 2.14
N TRP A 176 6.53 -2.79 2.54
CA TRP A 176 7.56 -3.69 2.98
C TRP A 176 8.52 -4.11 1.86
N SER A 177 9.78 -4.30 2.22
CA SER A 177 10.71 -5.17 1.49
C SER A 177 11.08 -6.39 2.33
N THR A 178 11.66 -7.43 1.70
CA THR A 178 12.20 -8.60 2.42
C THR A 178 13.57 -8.33 3.04
N THR A 179 14.20 -7.19 2.73
CA THR A 179 15.55 -6.85 3.18
C THR A 179 15.52 -6.41 4.64
N GLU A 180 16.07 -7.23 5.52
CA GLU A 180 16.19 -6.92 6.94
C GLU A 180 17.32 -5.91 7.20
N VAL A 181 17.22 -5.14 8.28
CA VAL A 181 18.29 -4.26 8.74
C VAL A 181 19.34 -5.10 9.45
N SER A 182 20.57 -5.15 8.90
CA SER A 182 21.56 -6.15 9.33
C SER A 182 22.12 -5.93 10.74
N ASP A 183 22.08 -4.71 11.25
CA ASP A 183 22.56 -4.31 12.59
C ASP A 183 21.45 -3.86 13.54
N TYR A 184 20.19 -4.08 13.18
CA TYR A 184 19.03 -3.80 14.04
C TYR A 184 18.04 -4.97 13.97
N ALA A 185 18.02 -5.77 15.03
CA ALA A 185 17.18 -6.97 15.10
C ALA A 185 15.70 -6.61 14.95
N ASP A 186 14.94 -7.53 14.36
CA ASP A 186 13.49 -7.44 14.18
C ASP A 186 13.03 -6.20 13.39
N ALA A 187 13.87 -5.68 12.49
CA ALA A 187 13.57 -4.57 11.62
C ALA A 187 13.84 -4.90 10.14
N ALA A 188 13.02 -4.36 9.25
CA ALA A 188 13.19 -4.49 7.81
C ALA A 188 13.06 -3.14 7.10
N TRP A 189 13.73 -3.01 5.97
CA TRP A 189 13.69 -1.82 5.13
C TRP A 189 12.33 -1.71 4.42
N CYS A 190 11.86 -0.47 4.26
CA CYS A 190 10.62 -0.15 3.59
C CYS A 190 10.75 1.15 2.78
N VAL A 191 9.79 1.39 1.89
CA VAL A 191 9.65 2.66 1.16
C VAL A 191 8.30 3.28 1.51
N ASP A 192 8.31 4.56 1.91
CA ASP A 192 7.10 5.36 2.06
C ASP A 192 6.87 6.17 0.78
N PHE A 193 5.91 5.73 -0.03
CA PHE A 193 5.61 6.35 -1.32
C PHE A 193 4.85 7.68 -1.23
N ASN A 194 4.43 8.13 -0.03
CA ASN A 194 3.93 9.49 0.16
C ASN A 194 5.03 10.54 -0.02
N TYR A 195 6.27 10.15 0.32
CA TYR A 195 7.45 11.02 0.33
C TYR A 195 8.55 10.51 -0.60
N GLY A 196 8.41 9.33 -1.19
CA GLY A 196 9.54 8.65 -1.82
C GLY A 196 10.67 8.33 -0.82
N GLN A 197 10.37 8.20 0.47
CA GLN A 197 11.32 7.97 1.55
C GLN A 197 11.75 6.52 1.62
N VAL A 198 13.05 6.28 1.86
CA VAL A 198 13.56 4.97 2.27
C VAL A 198 13.78 4.97 3.78
N GLY A 199 13.15 4.03 4.48
CA GLY A 199 13.22 3.91 5.93
C GLY A 199 13.15 2.46 6.36
N HIS A 200 12.95 2.22 7.66
CA HIS A 200 12.75 0.88 8.21
C HIS A 200 11.61 0.91 9.24
N ASN A 201 11.06 -0.26 9.51
CA ASN A 201 10.12 -0.49 10.60
C ASN A 201 10.46 -1.81 11.30
N GLU A 202 10.00 -1.96 12.54
CA GLU A 202 9.99 -3.25 13.23
C GLU A 202 9.07 -4.23 12.51
N THR A 203 9.45 -5.50 12.44
CA THR A 203 8.80 -6.51 11.59
C THR A 203 7.39 -6.88 12.01
N ASP A 204 7.01 -6.57 13.24
CA ASP A 204 5.66 -6.73 13.81
C ASP A 204 4.71 -5.54 13.53
N TYR A 205 5.23 -4.43 12.97
CA TYR A 205 4.39 -3.34 12.48
C TYR A 205 3.65 -3.76 11.21
N ASN A 206 2.52 -3.14 10.98
CA ASN A 206 1.75 -3.35 9.77
C ASN A 206 2.07 -2.27 8.74
N ASN A 207 2.55 -2.67 7.56
CA ASN A 207 2.74 -1.83 6.39
C ASN A 207 1.99 -2.40 5.19
N TYR A 208 1.83 -1.62 4.14
CA TYR A 208 1.38 -2.11 2.85
C TYR A 208 2.40 -3.09 2.25
N LEU A 209 1.96 -3.82 1.27
CA LEU A 209 2.77 -4.74 0.49
C LEU A 209 2.47 -4.59 -1.00
N ARG A 210 3.40 -4.95 -1.84
CA ARG A 210 3.25 -5.08 -3.29
C ARG A 210 4.15 -6.20 -3.76
N CYS A 211 3.58 -7.14 -4.50
CA CYS A 211 4.32 -8.30 -4.94
C CYS A 211 5.06 -8.03 -6.26
N VAL A 212 6.17 -8.74 -6.44
CA VAL A 212 7.03 -8.67 -7.61
C VAL A 212 7.41 -10.06 -8.10
N ARG A 213 7.68 -10.20 -9.38
CA ARG A 213 8.31 -11.38 -10.01
C ARG A 213 9.25 -10.96 -11.12
N PRO A 214 10.20 -11.85 -11.53
CA PRO A 214 11.07 -11.65 -12.70
C PRO A 214 10.29 -11.45 -13.99
#